data_8ac07a76ab2444f0b3d98bd318a74ec7
#
_entry.id   8ac07a76ab2444f0b3d98bd318a74ec7
#
_cell.length_a   1.000
_cell.length_b   1.000
_cell.length_c   1.000
_cell.angle_alpha   90.00
_cell.angle_beta   90.00
_cell.angle_gamma   90.00
#
_symmetry.space_group_name_H-M   'P 1'
#
loop_
_entity.id
_entity.type
_entity.pdbx_description
1 polymer ?
#
loop_
_entity_poly.entity_id
_entity_poly.type
_entity_poly.pdbx_seq_one_letter_code
_entity_poly.pdbx_strand_id
1 'polypeptide(L)'
;MPLHNRYTKDRTRTMVKYSPKEHAPGTIIADVLTVTEAGVTRYFFDAVDVATKFGFSYYFNKQTSQNIVNFYEMFKKVFPFKIKKWQNDNGHENLGLFQQRLKQDGIKQVFSYQWCPKINAYVERFNRTLREEFLNVNGILIKEKDDFDKLLIDWLVYYNSKRSLFSLNLKSPLQYILINYKMANMCLTNTCSCKK
;
A
#
# COMPACT_ATOMS: atom_id res chain seq x y z
N MET A 1 -34.78 24.72 14.35
CA MET A 1 -33.62 24.37 15.21
C MET A 1 -32.48 23.91 14.32
N PRO A 2 -31.34 24.58 14.29
CA PRO A 2 -30.22 24.19 13.45
C PRO A 2 -29.48 23.01 14.11
N LEU A 3 -29.31 21.92 13.37
CA LEU A 3 -28.49 20.78 13.74
C LEU A 3 -27.04 21.22 13.84
N HIS A 4 -26.54 21.35 15.05
CA HIS A 4 -25.13 21.59 15.33
C HIS A 4 -24.34 20.34 14.97
N ASN A 5 -23.70 20.38 13.81
CA ASN A 5 -22.72 19.39 13.38
C ASN A 5 -21.43 19.60 14.19
N ARG A 6 -21.35 18.98 15.36
CA ARG A 6 -20.16 18.97 16.21
C ARG A 6 -19.14 17.98 15.61
N TYR A 7 -18.50 18.34 14.52
CA TYR A 7 -17.20 17.75 14.18
C TYR A 7 -16.18 18.30 15.20
N THR A 8 -15.97 17.54 16.27
CA THR A 8 -14.81 17.75 17.11
C THR A 8 -13.58 17.53 16.24
N LYS A 9 -12.87 18.62 15.90
CA LYS A 9 -11.54 18.55 15.28
C LYS A 9 -10.65 17.75 16.22
N ASP A 10 -10.39 16.49 15.87
CA ASP A 10 -9.41 15.68 16.57
C ASP A 10 -8.03 16.33 16.34
N ARG A 11 -7.60 17.14 17.32
CA ARG A 11 -6.34 17.92 17.27
C ARG A 11 -5.09 17.04 17.22
N THR A 12 -5.26 15.73 17.35
CA THR A 12 -4.15 14.76 17.38
C THR A 12 -3.73 14.27 15.99
N ARG A 13 -4.54 14.52 14.94
CA ARG A 13 -4.28 14.04 13.59
C ARG A 13 -3.48 15.04 12.78
N THR A 14 -2.34 14.61 12.25
CA THR A 14 -1.59 15.40 11.27
C THR A 14 -2.26 15.25 9.90
N MET A 15 -2.91 16.32 9.44
CA MET A 15 -3.59 16.33 8.13
C MET A 15 -2.66 16.85 7.04
N VAL A 16 -2.72 16.23 5.85
CA VAL A 16 -2.02 16.70 4.65
C VAL A 16 -3.01 17.14 3.58
N LYS A 17 -2.71 18.26 2.90
CA LYS A 17 -3.56 18.86 1.85
C LYS A 17 -3.04 18.62 0.44
N TYR A 18 -1.81 18.19 0.29
CA TYR A 18 -1.15 18.02 -0.99
C TYR A 18 -0.60 16.60 -1.12
N SER A 19 -0.58 16.10 -2.36
CA SER A 19 0.11 14.86 -2.68
C SER A 19 1.59 14.99 -2.34
N PRO A 20 2.19 14.02 -1.66
CA PRO A 20 3.61 14.09 -1.32
C PRO A 20 4.47 14.08 -2.59
N LYS A 21 5.50 14.94 -2.61
CA LYS A 21 6.52 14.99 -3.65
C LYS A 21 7.84 14.45 -3.08
N GLU A 22 7.81 13.20 -2.65
CA GLU A 22 8.98 12.58 -2.02
C GLU A 22 9.92 12.05 -3.10
N HIS A 23 11.20 12.35 -2.95
CA HIS A 23 12.26 11.84 -3.84
C HIS A 23 13.01 10.65 -3.22
N ALA A 24 12.84 10.42 -1.93
CA ALA A 24 13.45 9.30 -1.21
C ALA A 24 12.39 8.27 -0.79
N PRO A 25 12.69 6.96 -0.83
CA PRO A 25 11.76 5.92 -0.42
C PRO A 25 11.42 5.98 1.08
N GLY A 26 10.27 5.42 1.42
CA GLY A 26 9.77 5.31 2.79
C GLY A 26 8.55 6.18 3.11
N THR A 27 7.99 6.89 2.11
CA THR A 27 6.67 7.52 2.24
C THR A 27 5.63 6.65 1.56
N ILE A 28 4.81 6.00 2.36
CA ILE A 28 3.78 5.06 1.91
C ILE A 28 2.42 5.75 1.90
N ILE A 29 1.68 5.58 0.82
CA ILE A 29 0.26 5.92 0.74
C ILE A 29 -0.52 4.63 0.70
N ALA A 30 -1.48 4.49 1.60
CA ALA A 30 -2.33 3.31 1.69
C ALA A 30 -3.82 3.67 1.57
N ASP A 31 -4.58 2.74 1.02
CA ASP A 31 -6.02 2.86 0.80
C ASP A 31 -6.68 1.49 0.91
N VAL A 32 -7.99 1.45 0.99
CA VAL A 32 -8.77 0.20 1.00
C VAL A 32 -9.74 0.19 -0.18
N LEU A 33 -9.55 -0.80 -1.05
CA LEU A 33 -10.42 -1.05 -2.19
C LEU A 33 -11.44 -2.14 -1.84
N THR A 34 -12.72 -1.81 -1.85
CA THR A 34 -13.79 -2.81 -1.68
C THR A 34 -14.09 -3.46 -3.03
N VAL A 35 -14.08 -4.79 -3.05
CA VAL A 35 -14.35 -5.62 -4.22
C VAL A 35 -15.45 -6.62 -3.89
N THR A 36 -16.49 -6.66 -4.71
CA THR A 36 -17.58 -7.64 -4.60
C THR A 36 -17.66 -8.42 -5.90
N GLU A 37 -17.24 -9.68 -5.86
CA GLU A 37 -17.22 -10.58 -7.00
C GLU A 37 -17.78 -11.95 -6.60
N ALA A 38 -18.50 -12.58 -7.51
CA ALA A 38 -19.12 -13.87 -7.29
C ALA A 38 -19.99 -13.96 -5.99
N GLY A 39 -20.59 -12.83 -5.56
CA GLY A 39 -21.40 -12.74 -4.33
C GLY A 39 -20.57 -12.71 -3.03
N VAL A 40 -19.28 -12.47 -3.12
CA VAL A 40 -18.37 -12.35 -1.95
C VAL A 40 -17.72 -10.98 -1.96
N THR A 41 -17.75 -10.30 -0.81
CA THR A 41 -17.06 -9.03 -0.61
C THR A 41 -15.71 -9.25 0.08
N ARG A 42 -14.67 -8.61 -0.45
CA ARG A 42 -13.31 -8.57 0.10
C ARG A 42 -12.82 -7.13 0.16
N TYR A 43 -11.99 -6.86 1.14
CA TYR A 43 -11.36 -5.57 1.36
C TYR A 43 -9.87 -5.69 1.05
N PHE A 44 -9.45 -5.13 -0.08
CA PHE A 44 -8.05 -5.08 -0.49
C PHE A 44 -7.41 -3.88 0.18
N PHE A 45 -6.40 -4.14 1.00
CA PHE A 45 -5.55 -3.13 1.57
C PHE A 45 -4.38 -2.94 0.61
N ASP A 46 -4.23 -1.74 0.12
CA ASP A 46 -3.26 -1.39 -0.92
C ASP A 46 -2.29 -0.35 -0.38
N ALA A 47 -1.01 -0.52 -0.67
CA ALA A 47 0.04 0.40 -0.26
C ALA A 47 1.05 0.63 -1.37
N VAL A 48 1.44 1.88 -1.57
CA VAL A 48 2.42 2.27 -2.59
C VAL A 48 3.44 3.24 -2.01
N ASP A 49 4.73 2.98 -2.25
CA ASP A 49 5.77 3.95 -1.96
C ASP A 49 5.80 5.06 -3.02
N VAL A 50 5.79 6.31 -2.56
CA VAL A 50 5.70 7.49 -3.43
C VAL A 50 6.89 7.62 -4.37
N ALA A 51 8.11 7.33 -3.91
CA ALA A 51 9.32 7.51 -4.70
C ALA A 51 9.52 6.39 -5.71
N THR A 52 9.43 5.14 -5.28
CA THR A 52 9.77 3.96 -6.08
C THR A 52 8.60 3.34 -6.80
N LYS A 53 7.36 3.74 -6.46
CA LYS A 53 6.12 3.11 -6.93
C LYS A 53 6.02 1.62 -6.59
N PHE A 54 6.85 1.12 -5.65
CA PHE A 54 6.71 -0.23 -5.14
C PHE A 54 5.32 -0.39 -4.55
N GLY A 55 4.57 -1.34 -5.08
CA GLY A 55 3.17 -1.58 -4.72
C GLY A 55 3.00 -2.93 -4.04
N PHE A 56 2.09 -2.98 -3.08
CA PHE A 56 1.70 -4.20 -2.41
C PHE A 56 0.21 -4.18 -2.10
N SER A 57 -0.44 -5.32 -2.25
CA SER A 57 -1.86 -5.52 -2.01
C SER A 57 -2.07 -6.84 -1.31
N TYR A 58 -3.00 -6.88 -0.36
CA TYR A 58 -3.56 -8.11 0.20
C TYR A 58 -4.97 -7.87 0.69
N TYR A 59 -5.81 -8.91 0.71
CA TYR A 59 -7.22 -8.78 1.02
C TYR A 59 -7.63 -9.50 2.30
N PHE A 60 -8.70 -9.01 2.91
CA PHE A 60 -9.31 -9.56 4.10
C PHE A 60 -10.84 -9.58 3.97
N ASN A 61 -11.49 -10.39 4.82
CA ASN A 61 -12.95 -10.48 4.87
C ASN A 61 -13.60 -9.27 5.55
N LYS A 62 -12.83 -8.50 6.33
CA LYS A 62 -13.33 -7.36 7.10
C LYS A 62 -12.28 -6.24 7.12
N GLN A 63 -12.77 -5.01 7.10
CA GLN A 63 -11.96 -3.80 7.27
C GLN A 63 -11.88 -3.48 8.77
N THR A 64 -10.80 -3.94 9.42
CA THR A 64 -10.57 -3.77 10.86
C THR A 64 -9.17 -3.25 11.15
N SER A 65 -8.98 -2.60 12.32
CA SER A 65 -7.66 -2.12 12.74
C SER A 65 -6.64 -3.26 12.91
N GLN A 66 -7.08 -4.46 13.29
CA GLN A 66 -6.20 -5.63 13.36
C GLN A 66 -5.75 -6.08 11.96
N ASN A 67 -6.64 -6.08 10.97
CA ASN A 67 -6.31 -6.49 9.61
C ASN A 67 -5.35 -5.51 8.92
N ILE A 68 -5.47 -4.21 9.20
CA ILE A 68 -4.48 -3.25 8.68
C ILE A 68 -3.12 -3.39 9.37
N VAL A 69 -3.07 -3.78 10.66
CA VAL A 69 -1.81 -4.14 11.33
C VAL A 69 -1.18 -5.36 10.67
N ASN A 70 -1.97 -6.41 10.41
CA ASN A 70 -1.48 -7.61 9.71
C ASN A 70 -0.95 -7.27 8.31
N PHE A 71 -1.70 -6.47 7.55
CA PHE A 71 -1.27 -5.98 6.25
C PHE A 71 0.04 -5.18 6.31
N TYR A 72 0.14 -4.26 7.27
CA TYR A 72 1.35 -3.49 7.50
C TYR A 72 2.57 -4.37 7.79
N GLU A 73 2.41 -5.41 8.63
CA GLU A 73 3.50 -6.36 8.92
C GLU A 73 3.92 -7.16 7.67
N MET A 74 2.97 -7.53 6.81
CA MET A 74 3.27 -8.18 5.52
C MET A 74 4.03 -7.22 4.60
N PHE A 75 3.54 -5.99 4.44
CA PHE A 75 4.19 -4.96 3.63
C PHE A 75 5.62 -4.69 4.10
N LYS A 76 5.82 -4.52 5.42
CA LYS A 76 7.12 -4.26 6.03
C LYS A 76 8.16 -5.35 5.76
N LYS A 77 7.73 -6.62 5.59
CA LYS A 77 8.62 -7.75 5.27
C LYS A 77 9.13 -7.71 3.83
N VAL A 78 8.35 -7.17 2.89
CA VAL A 78 8.66 -7.19 1.46
C VAL A 78 9.21 -5.86 0.95
N PHE A 79 8.92 -4.76 1.64
CA PHE A 79 9.40 -3.43 1.25
C PHE A 79 10.89 -3.26 1.59
N PRO A 80 11.76 -2.92 0.60
CA PRO A 80 13.21 -2.96 0.78
C PRO A 80 13.81 -1.78 1.54
N PHE A 81 13.00 -0.83 2.01
CA PHE A 81 13.48 0.37 2.70
C PHE A 81 12.79 0.57 4.05
N LYS A 82 13.41 1.40 4.90
CA LYS A 82 12.77 1.83 6.14
C LYS A 82 11.56 2.72 5.85
N ILE A 83 10.41 2.37 6.41
CA ILE A 83 9.19 3.19 6.35
C ILE A 83 9.38 4.38 7.30
N LYS A 84 9.13 5.60 6.81
CA LYS A 84 9.27 6.86 7.56
C LYS A 84 7.92 7.52 7.82
N LYS A 85 7.05 7.42 6.83
CA LYS A 85 5.75 8.06 6.85
C LYS A 85 4.70 7.11 6.28
N TRP A 86 3.55 7.04 6.91
CA TRP A 86 2.39 6.29 6.45
C TRP A 86 1.22 7.24 6.30
N GLN A 87 0.72 7.37 5.08
CA GLN A 87 -0.45 8.20 4.76
C GLN A 87 -1.63 7.32 4.43
N ASN A 88 -2.76 7.62 5.02
CA ASN A 88 -4.02 6.94 4.79
C ASN A 88 -5.18 7.94 4.85
N ASP A 89 -6.37 7.51 4.53
CA ASP A 89 -7.59 8.27 4.70
C ASP A 89 -8.01 8.37 6.18
N ASN A 90 -9.18 8.96 6.45
CA ASN A 90 -9.70 9.13 7.80
C ASN A 90 -10.53 7.93 8.29
N GLY A 91 -10.45 6.77 7.67
CA GLY A 91 -11.14 5.56 8.08
C GLY A 91 -10.85 5.17 9.54
N HIS A 92 -11.87 4.63 10.21
CA HIS A 92 -11.76 4.26 11.64
C HIS A 92 -10.76 3.12 11.87
N GLU A 93 -10.58 2.23 10.91
CA GLU A 93 -9.60 1.13 10.94
C GLU A 93 -8.17 1.65 11.06
N ASN A 94 -7.90 2.85 10.57
CA ASN A 94 -6.59 3.50 10.61
C ASN A 94 -6.23 4.05 12.01
N LEU A 95 -7.13 3.91 12.98
CA LEU A 95 -6.97 4.38 14.35
C LEU A 95 -6.71 3.22 15.32
N GLY A 96 -6.58 3.53 16.60
CA GLY A 96 -6.45 2.53 17.66
C GLY A 96 -5.21 1.67 17.51
N LEU A 97 -5.37 0.37 17.29
CA LEU A 97 -4.26 -0.59 17.23
C LEU A 97 -3.23 -0.24 16.16
N PHE A 98 -3.68 0.17 14.98
CA PHE A 98 -2.77 0.51 13.89
C PHE A 98 -1.95 1.77 14.20
N GLN A 99 -2.58 2.81 14.76
CA GLN A 99 -1.89 4.02 15.18
C GLN A 99 -0.83 3.73 16.25
N GLN A 100 -1.17 2.89 17.23
CA GLN A 100 -0.22 2.46 18.27
C GLN A 100 0.96 1.71 17.65
N ARG A 101 0.70 0.80 16.69
CA ARG A 101 1.73 0.04 15.99
C ARG A 101 2.70 0.93 15.23
N LEU A 102 2.21 1.88 14.45
CA LEU A 102 3.05 2.85 13.74
C LEU A 102 3.90 3.69 14.69
N LYS A 103 3.32 4.11 15.83
CA LYS A 103 4.04 4.86 16.87
C LYS A 103 5.17 4.03 17.48
N GLN A 104 4.95 2.75 17.76
CA GLN A 104 5.99 1.83 18.27
C GLN A 104 7.16 1.70 17.30
N ASP A 105 6.89 1.67 15.99
CA ASP A 105 7.91 1.59 14.95
C ASP A 105 8.54 2.96 14.61
N GLY A 106 8.12 4.03 15.27
CA GLY A 106 8.61 5.39 15.04
C GLY A 106 8.19 5.98 13.67
N ILE A 107 7.07 5.49 13.11
CA ILE A 107 6.55 5.92 11.82
C ILE A 107 5.56 7.05 12.00
N LYS A 108 5.75 8.15 11.26
CA LYS A 108 4.82 9.28 11.27
C LYS A 108 3.55 8.92 10.50
N GLN A 109 2.42 8.79 11.20
CA GLN A 109 1.11 8.67 10.56
C GLN A 109 0.59 10.04 10.14
N VAL A 110 0.08 10.15 8.90
CA VAL A 110 -0.58 11.35 8.38
C VAL A 110 -1.89 10.98 7.71
N PHE A 111 -2.85 11.88 7.73
CA PHE A 111 -4.19 11.65 7.20
C PHE A 111 -4.45 12.58 6.02
N SER A 112 -5.04 12.05 4.98
CA SER A 112 -5.47 12.81 3.81
C SER A 112 -6.58 13.77 4.20
N TYR A 113 -6.47 15.03 3.74
CA TYR A 113 -7.55 15.99 3.94
C TYR A 113 -8.77 15.59 3.12
N GLN A 114 -9.95 15.70 3.72
CA GLN A 114 -11.20 15.36 3.02
C GLN A 114 -11.40 16.24 1.78
N TRP A 115 -12.01 15.69 0.75
CA TRP A 115 -12.33 16.37 -0.52
C TRP A 115 -11.11 16.82 -1.35
N CYS A 116 -9.95 16.22 -1.14
CA CYS A 116 -8.75 16.49 -1.94
C CYS A 116 -8.30 15.24 -2.72
N PRO A 117 -8.94 14.87 -3.84
CA PRO A 117 -8.68 13.60 -4.54
C PRO A 117 -7.21 13.45 -5.00
N LYS A 118 -6.54 14.56 -5.32
CA LYS A 118 -5.13 14.50 -5.75
C LYS A 118 -4.14 13.99 -4.69
N ILE A 119 -4.55 13.93 -3.42
CA ILE A 119 -3.66 13.53 -2.32
C ILE A 119 -3.31 12.05 -2.39
N ASN A 120 -4.26 11.19 -2.79
CA ASN A 120 -4.12 9.75 -2.85
C ASN A 120 -3.84 9.21 -4.27
N ALA A 121 -3.52 10.11 -5.22
CA ALA A 121 -3.38 9.77 -6.63
C ALA A 121 -2.44 8.58 -6.93
N TYR A 122 -1.43 8.34 -6.09
CA TYR A 122 -0.50 7.22 -6.26
C TYR A 122 -1.17 5.87 -5.98
N VAL A 123 -1.85 5.74 -4.85
CA VAL A 123 -2.55 4.51 -4.49
C VAL A 123 -3.80 4.32 -5.36
N GLU A 124 -4.52 5.39 -5.69
CA GLU A 124 -5.66 5.33 -6.63
C GLU A 124 -5.24 4.80 -8.01
N ARG A 125 -4.06 5.22 -8.49
CA ARG A 125 -3.48 4.70 -9.75
C ARG A 125 -3.14 3.22 -9.63
N PHE A 126 -2.59 2.79 -8.50
CA PHE A 126 -2.29 1.40 -8.22
C PHE A 126 -3.57 0.57 -8.14
N ASN A 127 -4.59 1.03 -7.40
CA ASN A 127 -5.89 0.39 -7.26
C ASN A 127 -6.57 0.19 -8.63
N ARG A 128 -6.49 1.21 -9.49
CA ARG A 128 -6.98 1.10 -10.87
C ARG A 128 -6.24 0.00 -11.64
N THR A 129 -4.92 -0.02 -11.57
CA THR A 129 -4.10 -1.03 -12.25
C THR A 129 -4.40 -2.43 -11.74
N LEU A 130 -4.51 -2.61 -10.41
CA LEU A 130 -4.91 -3.87 -9.77
C LEU A 130 -6.29 -4.33 -10.28
N ARG A 131 -7.24 -3.43 -10.37
CA ARG A 131 -8.59 -3.73 -10.86
C ARG A 131 -8.57 -4.13 -12.34
N GLU A 132 -7.95 -3.33 -13.18
CA GLU A 132 -7.95 -3.53 -14.64
C GLU A 132 -7.14 -4.76 -15.07
N GLU A 133 -5.97 -4.97 -14.48
CA GLU A 133 -5.03 -6.01 -14.92
C GLU A 133 -5.15 -7.33 -14.15
N PHE A 134 -5.67 -7.32 -12.94
CA PHE A 134 -5.77 -8.51 -12.10
C PHE A 134 -7.21 -8.90 -11.76
N LEU A 135 -7.98 -7.99 -11.11
CA LEU A 135 -9.30 -8.34 -10.59
C LEU A 135 -10.32 -8.61 -11.69
N ASN A 136 -10.31 -7.85 -12.77
CA ASN A 136 -11.23 -8.07 -13.89
C ASN A 136 -11.04 -9.44 -14.57
N VAL A 137 -9.85 -10.03 -14.45
CA VAL A 137 -9.54 -11.34 -15.03
C VAL A 137 -9.73 -12.47 -14.01
N ASN A 138 -9.28 -12.26 -12.78
CA ASN A 138 -9.18 -13.33 -11.77
C ASN A 138 -10.23 -13.21 -10.65
N GLY A 139 -11.04 -12.15 -10.63
CA GLY A 139 -11.97 -11.85 -9.53
C GLY A 139 -12.98 -12.97 -9.26
N ILE A 140 -13.37 -13.75 -10.30
CA ILE A 140 -14.27 -14.89 -10.15
C ILE A 140 -13.70 -15.96 -9.19
N LEU A 141 -12.38 -16.08 -9.09
CA LEU A 141 -11.68 -17.05 -8.24
C LEU A 141 -11.52 -16.57 -6.79
N ILE A 142 -12.10 -15.42 -6.42
CA ILE A 142 -11.95 -14.82 -5.09
C ILE A 142 -12.47 -15.71 -3.93
N LYS A 143 -13.25 -16.73 -4.24
CA LYS A 143 -13.71 -17.76 -3.29
C LYS A 143 -12.65 -18.83 -3.04
N GLU A 144 -11.84 -19.13 -4.01
CA GLU A 144 -10.81 -20.16 -4.00
C GLU A 144 -9.51 -19.56 -3.50
N LYS A 145 -9.42 -19.44 -2.16
CA LYS A 145 -8.39 -18.63 -1.49
C LYS A 145 -6.97 -18.98 -1.95
N ASP A 146 -6.62 -20.27 -1.99
CA ASP A 146 -5.23 -20.67 -2.24
C ASP A 146 -4.79 -20.37 -3.68
N ASP A 147 -5.68 -20.55 -4.64
CA ASP A 147 -5.38 -20.25 -6.04
C ASP A 147 -5.39 -18.74 -6.29
N PHE A 148 -6.36 -18.04 -5.71
CA PHE A 148 -6.42 -16.59 -5.81
C PHE A 148 -5.20 -15.91 -5.15
N ASP A 149 -4.74 -16.38 -3.99
CA ASP A 149 -3.54 -15.88 -3.31
C ASP A 149 -2.28 -16.07 -4.17
N LYS A 150 -2.12 -17.23 -4.82
CA LYS A 150 -1.00 -17.49 -5.75
C LYS A 150 -1.01 -16.51 -6.92
N LEU A 151 -2.16 -16.35 -7.58
CA LEU A 151 -2.32 -15.43 -8.70
C LEU A 151 -2.06 -13.98 -8.28
N LEU A 152 -2.52 -13.56 -7.10
CA LEU A 152 -2.26 -12.22 -6.58
C LEU A 152 -0.77 -12.00 -6.31
N ILE A 153 -0.08 -12.97 -5.72
CA ILE A 153 1.36 -12.92 -5.47
C ILE A 153 2.12 -12.83 -6.80
N ASP A 154 1.78 -13.67 -7.79
CA ASP A 154 2.42 -13.67 -9.10
C ASP A 154 2.22 -12.33 -9.82
N TRP A 155 1.01 -11.75 -9.75
CA TRP A 155 0.74 -10.43 -10.29
C TRP A 155 1.54 -9.33 -9.56
N LEU A 156 1.65 -9.37 -8.24
CA LEU A 156 2.46 -8.42 -7.46
C LEU A 156 3.95 -8.51 -7.80
N VAL A 157 4.46 -9.72 -8.00
CA VAL A 157 5.83 -9.95 -8.49
C VAL A 157 6.00 -9.36 -9.88
N TYR A 158 5.07 -9.61 -10.80
CA TYR A 158 5.08 -9.01 -12.14
C TYR A 158 5.03 -7.48 -12.08
N TYR A 159 4.10 -6.91 -11.31
CA TYR A 159 3.96 -5.46 -11.15
C TYR A 159 5.26 -4.81 -10.70
N ASN A 160 5.92 -5.36 -9.68
CA ASN A 160 7.12 -4.78 -9.11
C ASN A 160 8.38 -5.08 -9.93
N SER A 161 8.48 -6.23 -10.61
CA SER A 161 9.72 -6.67 -11.26
C SER A 161 9.76 -6.45 -12.78
N LYS A 162 8.61 -6.49 -13.45
CA LYS A 162 8.53 -6.50 -14.92
C LYS A 162 7.67 -5.38 -15.51
N ARG A 163 6.60 -4.97 -14.81
CA ARG A 163 5.67 -3.97 -15.33
C ARG A 163 6.32 -2.61 -15.47
N SER A 164 6.42 -2.11 -16.68
CA SER A 164 6.99 -0.79 -16.98
C SER A 164 6.02 0.33 -16.54
N LEU A 165 6.55 1.31 -15.81
CA LEU A 165 5.81 2.49 -15.37
C LEU A 165 6.34 3.75 -16.05
N PHE A 166 5.47 4.50 -16.70
CA PHE A 166 5.86 5.75 -17.37
C PHE A 166 6.51 6.75 -16.39
N SER A 167 5.98 6.84 -15.16
CA SER A 167 6.52 7.72 -14.10
C SER A 167 7.92 7.33 -13.60
N LEU A 168 8.42 6.15 -13.96
CA LEU A 168 9.76 5.65 -13.66
C LEU A 168 10.65 5.53 -14.92
N ASN A 169 10.33 6.31 -15.96
CA ASN A 169 11.02 6.25 -17.26
C ASN A 169 11.01 4.83 -17.84
N LEU A 170 9.82 4.23 -17.89
CA LEU A 170 9.53 2.89 -18.42
C LEU A 170 10.28 1.75 -17.68
N LYS A 171 10.72 1.98 -16.45
CA LYS A 171 11.29 0.95 -15.59
C LYS A 171 10.20 0.36 -14.67
N SER A 172 10.39 -0.88 -14.24
CA SER A 172 9.60 -1.42 -13.15
C SER A 172 10.09 -0.85 -11.80
N PRO A 173 9.27 -0.91 -10.73
CA PRO A 173 9.66 -0.47 -9.40
C PRO A 173 11.00 -1.04 -8.93
N LEU A 174 11.22 -2.35 -9.05
CA LEU A 174 12.47 -3.00 -8.65
C LEU A 174 13.65 -2.61 -9.54
N GLN A 175 13.47 -2.49 -10.86
CA GLN A 175 14.51 -1.98 -11.75
C GLN A 175 14.92 -0.55 -11.37
N TYR A 176 13.93 0.30 -11.08
CA TYR A 176 14.19 1.67 -10.63
C TYR A 176 14.94 1.69 -9.29
N ILE A 177 14.58 0.82 -8.35
CA ILE A 177 15.25 0.67 -7.05
C ILE A 177 16.71 0.24 -7.25
N LEU A 178 16.96 -0.79 -8.05
CA LEU A 178 18.30 -1.32 -8.30
C LEU A 178 19.26 -0.29 -8.94
N ILE A 179 18.72 0.55 -9.81
CA ILE A 179 19.53 1.58 -10.51
C ILE A 179 19.83 2.77 -9.59
N ASN A 180 18.86 3.21 -8.79
CA ASN A 180 18.98 4.49 -8.07
C ASN A 180 19.40 4.35 -6.60
N TYR A 181 19.28 3.14 -6.00
CA TYR A 181 19.56 2.93 -4.59
C TYR A 181 20.52 1.78 -4.36
N LYS A 182 21.79 2.09 -4.04
CA LYS A 182 22.90 1.12 -3.89
C LYS A 182 22.65 0.01 -2.84
N MET A 183 21.76 0.22 -1.86
CA MET A 183 21.50 -0.76 -0.81
C MET A 183 20.73 -2.00 -1.31
N ALA A 184 20.03 -1.91 -2.42
CA ALA A 184 19.36 -3.05 -3.03
C ALA A 184 20.35 -4.11 -3.57
N ASN A 185 21.57 -3.71 -3.90
CA ASN A 185 22.61 -4.64 -4.41
C ASN A 185 23.18 -5.56 -3.32
N MET A 186 23.06 -5.20 -2.02
CA MET A 186 23.60 -6.04 -0.94
C MET A 186 22.71 -7.25 -0.61
N CYS A 187 21.41 -7.18 -0.86
CA CYS A 187 20.51 -8.30 -0.59
C CYS A 187 20.59 -9.40 -1.66
N LEU A 188 20.99 -9.08 -2.87
CA LEU A 188 21.10 -10.04 -3.98
C LEU A 188 22.43 -10.84 -3.97
N THR A 189 23.45 -10.35 -3.26
CA THR A 189 24.77 -11.00 -3.20
C THR A 189 24.90 -12.00 -2.05
N ASN A 190 24.00 -11.98 -1.06
CA ASN A 190 24.08 -12.86 0.11
C ASN A 190 23.39 -14.24 -0.05
N THR A 191 22.77 -14.53 -1.20
CA THR A 191 22.11 -15.83 -1.45
C THR A 191 22.99 -16.83 -2.20
N CYS A 192 24.26 -16.52 -2.47
CA CYS A 192 25.17 -17.42 -3.20
C CYS A 192 26.42 -17.74 -2.39
N SER A 193 26.24 -18.24 -1.17
CA SER A 193 27.34 -18.88 -0.41
C SER A 193 26.86 -20.24 0.10
N CYS A 194 26.51 -21.15 -0.82
CA CYS A 194 26.58 -22.56 -0.56
C CYS A 194 28.06 -22.94 -0.46
N LYS A 195 28.54 -23.06 0.76
CA LYS A 195 29.84 -23.70 1.04
C LYS A 195 29.76 -25.16 0.61
N LYS A 196 30.75 -25.56 -0.20
CA LYS A 196 31.12 -26.95 -0.45
C LYS A 196 31.47 -27.66 0.85
#